data_228cd8c604911343a35cc240aabcc73e
#
_entry.id   228cd8c604911343a35cc240aabcc73e
#
_cell.length_a   1.000
_cell.length_b   1.000
_cell.length_c   1.000
_cell.angle_alpha   90.00
_cell.angle_beta   90.00
_cell.angle_gamma   90.00
#
_symmetry.space_group_name_H-M   'P 1'
#
loop_
_entity.id
_entity.type
_entity.pdbx_description
1 polymer ?
#
loop_
_entity_poly.entity_id
_entity_poly.type
_entity_poly.pdbx_seq_one_letter_code
_entity_poly.pdbx_strand_id
1 'polypeptide(L)'
;MIKAIHEKDIAECVKVIKESFLTVADELGFTIDNAPRFTAFATTEDRLLHQLKNEHRPMYAYYDDSKIIGYYSLSLQDNNECEINNLCVLPQYRHKHIGVMLLENAYIKAKEMGYKKMSIGIVEENKILRKWYEDNGFIHIGTKKFDFFPFTCGYMKRDL
;
A
#
# COMPACT_ATOMS: atom_id res chain seq x y z
N MET A 1 -12.46 11.97 -3.42
CA MET A 1 -12.64 12.14 -1.95
C MET A 1 -12.14 10.91 -1.22
N ILE A 2 -11.33 11.09 -0.16
CA ILE A 2 -10.78 9.97 0.63
C ILE A 2 -11.67 9.73 1.86
N LYS A 3 -12.08 8.47 2.06
CA LYS A 3 -12.92 8.04 3.19
C LYS A 3 -12.45 6.69 3.73
N ALA A 4 -12.74 6.44 5.01
CA ALA A 4 -12.62 5.10 5.58
C ALA A 4 -13.55 4.14 4.83
N ILE A 5 -13.07 2.92 4.60
CA ILE A 5 -13.88 1.88 3.94
C ILE A 5 -14.77 1.18 4.95
N HIS A 6 -15.83 0.58 4.44
CA HIS A 6 -16.75 -0.29 5.16
C HIS A 6 -16.70 -1.71 4.58
N GLU A 7 -17.31 -2.66 5.27
CA GLU A 7 -17.35 -4.06 4.83
C GLU A 7 -17.85 -4.22 3.38
N LYS A 8 -18.86 -3.44 3.00
CA LYS A 8 -19.44 -3.45 1.65
C LYS A 8 -18.46 -3.05 0.54
N ASP A 9 -17.38 -2.35 0.90
CA ASP A 9 -16.38 -1.83 -0.05
C ASP A 9 -15.24 -2.83 -0.30
N ILE A 10 -15.15 -3.90 0.49
CA ILE A 10 -14.03 -4.86 0.47
C ILE A 10 -13.81 -5.46 -0.93
N ALA A 11 -14.86 -5.94 -1.57
CA ALA A 11 -14.73 -6.57 -2.89
C ALA A 11 -14.14 -5.61 -3.94
N GLU A 12 -14.58 -4.36 -3.93
CA GLU A 12 -14.05 -3.33 -4.84
C GLU A 12 -12.60 -2.95 -4.48
N CYS A 13 -12.26 -2.84 -3.20
CA CYS A 13 -10.89 -2.61 -2.75
C CYS A 13 -9.94 -3.72 -3.20
N VAL A 14 -10.32 -4.98 -3.07
CA VAL A 14 -9.53 -6.14 -3.55
C VAL A 14 -9.24 -6.01 -5.04
N LYS A 15 -10.27 -5.68 -5.84
CA LYS A 15 -10.11 -5.49 -7.29
C LYS A 15 -9.13 -4.36 -7.60
N VAL A 16 -9.26 -3.22 -6.94
CA VAL A 16 -8.38 -2.05 -7.12
C VAL A 16 -6.92 -2.39 -6.76
N ILE A 17 -6.70 -3.08 -5.64
CA ILE A 17 -5.36 -3.51 -5.21
C ILE A 17 -4.76 -4.45 -6.25
N LYS A 18 -5.47 -5.50 -6.62
CA LYS A 18 -4.96 -6.51 -7.58
C LYS A 18 -4.66 -5.90 -8.94
N GLU A 19 -5.56 -5.11 -9.50
CA GLU A 19 -5.38 -4.46 -10.79
C GLU A 19 -4.19 -3.49 -10.77
N SER A 20 -4.02 -2.75 -9.69
CA SER A 20 -2.92 -1.80 -9.52
C SER A 20 -1.55 -2.49 -9.41
N PHE A 21 -1.45 -3.56 -8.65
CA PHE A 21 -0.19 -4.30 -8.46
C PHE A 21 0.13 -5.26 -9.62
N LEU A 22 -0.85 -5.64 -10.43
CA LEU A 22 -0.59 -6.43 -11.65
C LEU A 22 0.31 -5.70 -12.63
N THR A 23 0.27 -4.38 -12.71
CA THR A 23 1.18 -3.62 -13.58
C THR A 23 2.64 -3.79 -13.15
N VAL A 24 2.92 -3.84 -11.85
CA VAL A 24 4.26 -4.11 -11.32
C VAL A 24 4.68 -5.55 -11.62
N ALA A 25 3.76 -6.50 -11.41
CA ALA A 25 4.00 -7.91 -11.72
C ALA A 25 4.36 -8.10 -13.20
N ASP A 26 3.62 -7.48 -14.11
CA ASP A 26 3.86 -7.56 -15.55
C ASP A 26 5.21 -6.96 -15.94
N GLU A 27 5.56 -5.81 -15.38
CA GLU A 27 6.83 -5.13 -15.66
C GLU A 27 8.05 -5.91 -15.15
N LEU A 28 7.93 -6.57 -14.00
CA LEU A 28 9.03 -7.26 -13.33
C LEU A 28 9.02 -8.78 -13.52
N GLY A 29 8.05 -9.30 -14.28
CA GLY A 29 7.96 -10.73 -14.58
C GLY A 29 7.47 -11.59 -13.42
N PHE A 30 6.68 -11.04 -12.50
CA PHE A 30 6.07 -11.81 -11.41
C PHE A 30 4.81 -12.52 -11.88
N THR A 31 4.68 -13.77 -11.47
CA THR A 31 3.52 -14.62 -11.75
C THR A 31 3.03 -15.26 -10.46
N ILE A 32 1.84 -15.85 -10.50
CA ILE A 32 1.34 -16.62 -9.35
C ILE A 32 2.23 -17.81 -9.01
N ASP A 33 2.96 -18.34 -9.99
CA ASP A 33 3.86 -19.47 -9.78
C ASP A 33 5.18 -19.08 -9.11
N ASN A 34 5.79 -17.94 -9.52
CA ASN A 34 7.08 -17.51 -8.97
C ASN A 34 6.97 -16.54 -7.79
N ALA A 35 5.84 -15.87 -7.64
CA ALA A 35 5.61 -14.89 -6.57
C ALA A 35 4.18 -14.98 -5.99
N PRO A 36 3.75 -16.16 -5.47
CA PRO A 36 2.37 -16.36 -5.00
C PRO A 36 2.00 -15.45 -3.83
N ARG A 37 2.98 -14.95 -3.08
CA ARG A 37 2.77 -14.03 -1.96
C ARG A 37 2.80 -12.55 -2.35
N PHE A 38 3.09 -12.24 -3.60
CA PHE A 38 3.05 -10.86 -4.08
C PHE A 38 1.62 -10.30 -4.03
N THR A 39 1.48 -9.03 -3.71
CA THR A 39 0.20 -8.36 -3.43
C THR A 39 -0.85 -8.60 -4.52
N ALA A 40 -0.47 -8.56 -5.80
CA ALA A 40 -1.39 -8.81 -6.91
C ALA A 40 -2.06 -10.19 -6.86
N PHE A 41 -1.38 -11.19 -6.28
CA PHE A 41 -1.83 -12.58 -6.22
C PHE A 41 -2.35 -12.98 -4.84
N ALA A 42 -1.78 -12.42 -3.77
CA ALA A 42 -2.09 -12.79 -2.39
C ALA A 42 -3.29 -12.06 -1.78
N THR A 43 -3.74 -10.95 -2.39
CA THR A 43 -4.86 -10.18 -1.86
C THR A 43 -6.18 -10.88 -2.11
N THR A 44 -6.96 -11.09 -1.04
CA THR A 44 -8.29 -11.72 -1.07
C THR A 44 -9.29 -10.92 -0.24
N GLU A 45 -10.57 -11.13 -0.49
CA GLU A 45 -11.64 -10.51 0.31
C GLU A 45 -11.56 -10.95 1.78
N ASP A 46 -11.34 -12.23 2.05
CA ASP A 46 -11.20 -12.78 3.41
C ASP A 46 -10.04 -12.12 4.15
N ARG A 47 -8.92 -11.90 3.48
CA ARG A 47 -7.74 -11.23 4.07
C ARG A 47 -8.04 -9.78 4.44
N LEU A 48 -8.63 -9.00 3.53
CA LEU A 48 -9.00 -7.62 3.80
C LEU A 48 -10.07 -7.52 4.89
N LEU A 49 -11.05 -8.40 4.86
CA LEU A 49 -12.10 -8.43 5.88
C LEU A 49 -11.53 -8.75 7.26
N HIS A 50 -10.58 -9.70 7.36
CA HIS A 50 -9.87 -10.00 8.59
C HIS A 50 -9.09 -8.77 9.11
N GLN A 51 -8.38 -8.07 8.22
CA GLN A 51 -7.65 -6.85 8.57
C GLN A 51 -8.58 -5.75 9.08
N LEU A 52 -9.76 -5.60 8.49
CA LEU A 52 -10.74 -4.61 8.90
C LEU A 52 -11.39 -4.95 10.25
N LYS A 53 -11.87 -6.18 10.42
CA LYS A 53 -12.69 -6.60 11.56
C LYS A 53 -11.91 -7.10 12.76
N ASN A 54 -10.82 -7.83 12.53
CA ASN A 54 -10.06 -8.50 13.59
C ASN A 54 -8.79 -7.74 13.96
N GLU A 55 -8.07 -7.21 12.98
CA GLU A 55 -6.88 -6.40 13.23
C GLU A 55 -7.20 -4.91 13.47
N HIS A 56 -8.42 -4.48 13.16
CA HIS A 56 -8.86 -3.07 13.27
C HIS A 56 -7.94 -2.10 12.53
N ARG A 57 -7.42 -2.51 11.38
CA ARG A 57 -6.56 -1.64 10.59
C ARG A 57 -7.33 -0.42 10.09
N PRO A 58 -6.78 0.78 10.19
CA PRO A 58 -7.27 1.92 9.44
C PRO A 58 -7.10 1.67 7.93
N MET A 59 -8.20 1.65 7.21
CA MET A 59 -8.26 1.35 5.78
C MET A 59 -9.05 2.43 5.07
N TYR A 60 -8.47 3.03 4.02
CA TYR A 60 -9.03 4.19 3.33
C TYR A 60 -9.01 3.98 1.82
N ALA A 61 -10.00 4.53 1.15
CA ALA A 61 -10.08 4.53 -0.30
C ALA A 61 -10.33 5.94 -0.85
N TYR A 62 -9.81 6.18 -2.05
CA TYR A 62 -10.15 7.36 -2.84
C TYR A 62 -11.33 7.03 -3.74
N TYR A 63 -12.41 7.80 -3.55
CA TYR A 63 -13.63 7.69 -4.35
C TYR A 63 -13.66 8.78 -5.40
N ASP A 64 -13.86 8.39 -6.66
CA ASP A 64 -14.25 9.23 -7.77
C ASP A 64 -15.74 8.97 -8.00
N ASP A 65 -16.58 9.91 -7.60
CA ASP A 65 -18.01 9.70 -7.38
C ASP A 65 -18.26 8.50 -6.46
N SER A 66 -18.83 7.42 -6.97
CA SER A 66 -19.09 6.18 -6.22
C SER A 66 -18.05 5.07 -6.43
N LYS A 67 -17.09 5.29 -7.34
CA LYS A 67 -16.08 4.29 -7.73
C LYS A 67 -14.82 4.43 -6.90
N ILE A 68 -14.29 3.34 -6.39
CA ILE A 68 -12.98 3.29 -5.74
C ILE A 68 -11.89 3.25 -6.82
N ILE A 69 -10.94 4.18 -6.75
CA ILE A 69 -9.85 4.30 -7.71
C ILE A 69 -8.46 4.28 -7.07
N GLY A 70 -8.39 4.27 -5.75
CA GLY A 70 -7.15 4.17 -4.99
C GLY A 70 -7.41 3.69 -3.58
N TYR A 71 -6.36 3.19 -2.91
CA TYR A 71 -6.47 2.54 -1.61
C TYR A 71 -5.16 2.66 -0.82
N TYR A 72 -5.26 2.65 0.48
CA TYR A 72 -4.17 2.34 1.41
C TYR A 72 -4.72 1.80 2.73
N SER A 73 -3.87 1.13 3.50
CA SER A 73 -4.13 0.80 4.88
C SER A 73 -2.91 1.05 5.76
N LEU A 74 -3.12 1.12 7.08
CA LEU A 74 -2.06 1.27 8.06
C LEU A 74 -1.99 0.05 8.96
N SER A 75 -0.80 -0.56 9.07
CA SER A 75 -0.50 -1.53 10.12
C SER A 75 0.05 -0.76 11.32
N LEU A 76 -0.64 -0.88 12.44
CA LEU A 76 -0.27 -0.20 13.66
C LEU A 76 0.74 -1.08 14.40
N GLN A 77 1.92 -0.53 14.64
CA GLN A 77 3.02 -1.22 15.32
C GLN A 77 3.26 -0.61 16.70
N ASP A 78 4.03 -1.31 17.53
CA ASP A 78 4.56 -0.75 18.75
C ASP A 78 5.62 0.33 18.46
N ASN A 79 6.11 1.03 19.47
CA ASN A 79 7.18 2.03 19.37
C ASN A 79 6.81 3.32 18.59
N ASN A 80 5.54 3.71 18.59
CA ASN A 80 5.07 4.93 17.90
C ASN A 80 5.33 4.93 16.38
N GLU A 81 5.37 3.74 15.78
CA GLU A 81 5.59 3.54 14.36
C GLU A 81 4.39 2.84 13.72
N CYS A 82 4.00 3.28 12.54
CA CYS A 82 3.02 2.59 11.71
C CYS A 82 3.62 2.27 10.33
N GLU A 83 3.09 1.26 9.67
CA GLU A 83 3.47 0.93 8.30
C GLU A 83 2.31 1.19 7.35
N ILE A 84 2.57 1.91 6.26
CA ILE A 84 1.60 2.06 5.19
C ILE A 84 1.66 0.84 4.27
N ASN A 85 0.51 0.25 4.00
CA ASN A 85 0.40 -0.97 3.20
C ASN A 85 -0.49 -0.75 1.98
N ASN A 86 -0.11 -1.38 0.88
CA ASN A 86 -0.90 -1.47 -0.34
C ASN A 86 -1.37 -0.12 -0.90
N LEU A 87 -0.57 0.95 -0.69
CA LEU A 87 -0.85 2.23 -1.32
C LEU A 87 -0.85 2.06 -2.84
N CYS A 88 -1.98 2.30 -3.46
CA CYS A 88 -2.13 2.10 -4.88
C CYS A 88 -3.20 3.02 -5.50
N VAL A 89 -3.04 3.24 -6.81
CA VAL A 89 -3.99 3.96 -7.66
C VAL A 89 -4.17 3.14 -8.92
N LEU A 90 -5.40 2.97 -9.38
CA LEU A 90 -5.69 2.30 -10.65
C LEU A 90 -4.87 2.91 -11.78
N PRO A 91 -4.31 2.11 -12.71
CA PRO A 91 -3.39 2.58 -13.74
C PRO A 91 -3.90 3.79 -14.53
N GLN A 92 -5.17 3.79 -14.92
CA GLN A 92 -5.79 4.85 -15.71
C GLN A 92 -6.02 6.17 -14.95
N TYR A 93 -5.82 6.16 -13.63
CA TYR A 93 -5.96 7.35 -12.76
C TYR A 93 -4.62 7.84 -12.21
N ARG A 94 -3.50 7.22 -12.60
CA ARG A 94 -2.15 7.64 -12.21
C ARG A 94 -1.78 8.98 -12.83
N HIS A 95 -0.73 9.62 -12.30
CA HIS A 95 -0.23 10.93 -12.75
C HIS A 95 -1.23 12.09 -12.59
N LYS A 96 -2.23 11.92 -11.72
CA LYS A 96 -3.23 12.93 -11.36
C LYS A 96 -3.13 13.35 -9.89
N HIS A 97 -1.96 13.17 -9.27
CA HIS A 97 -1.66 13.47 -7.86
C HIS A 97 -2.47 12.66 -6.83
N ILE A 98 -3.28 11.68 -7.24
CA ILE A 98 -4.11 10.87 -6.33
C ILE A 98 -3.25 10.09 -5.33
N GLY A 99 -2.12 9.53 -5.78
CA GLY A 99 -1.17 8.83 -4.91
C GLY A 99 -0.60 9.73 -3.80
N VAL A 100 -0.25 10.96 -4.14
CA VAL A 100 0.22 11.95 -3.15
C VAL A 100 -0.89 12.31 -2.17
N MET A 101 -2.12 12.52 -2.64
CA MET A 101 -3.27 12.83 -1.77
C MET A 101 -3.56 11.68 -0.79
N LEU A 102 -3.46 10.42 -1.23
CA LEU A 102 -3.60 9.25 -0.36
C LEU A 102 -2.47 9.19 0.68
N LEU A 103 -1.24 9.45 0.27
CA LEU A 103 -0.07 9.45 1.15
C LEU A 103 -0.16 10.56 2.20
N GLU A 104 -0.54 11.77 1.81
CA GLU A 104 -0.77 12.89 2.74
C GLU A 104 -1.89 12.60 3.73
N ASN A 105 -2.97 12.00 3.28
CA ASN A 105 -4.05 11.55 4.15
C ASN A 105 -3.55 10.51 5.16
N ALA A 106 -2.70 9.56 4.73
CA ALA A 106 -2.09 8.59 5.61
C ALA A 106 -1.22 9.25 6.71
N TYR A 107 -0.46 10.30 6.36
CA TYR A 107 0.32 11.06 7.35
C TYR A 107 -0.59 11.74 8.38
N ILE A 108 -1.64 12.39 7.93
CA ILE A 108 -2.61 13.04 8.83
C ILE A 108 -3.21 12.02 9.79
N LYS A 109 -3.69 10.89 9.26
CA LYS A 109 -4.31 9.83 10.07
C LYS A 109 -3.33 9.20 11.07
N ALA A 110 -2.11 8.94 10.65
CA ALA A 110 -1.08 8.41 11.53
C ALA A 110 -0.75 9.40 12.68
N LYS A 111 -0.62 10.69 12.36
CA LYS A 111 -0.40 11.75 13.39
C LYS A 111 -1.57 11.87 14.36
N GLU A 112 -2.81 11.85 13.86
CA GLU A 112 -4.02 11.89 14.70
C GLU A 112 -4.05 10.72 15.69
N MET A 113 -3.51 9.57 15.32
CA MET A 113 -3.39 8.38 16.18
C MET A 113 -2.15 8.40 17.10
N GLY A 114 -1.31 9.43 17.02
CA GLY A 114 -0.13 9.61 17.88
C GLY A 114 1.15 8.96 17.39
N TYR A 115 1.18 8.44 16.16
CA TYR A 115 2.40 7.87 15.57
C TYR A 115 3.40 8.95 15.20
N LYS A 116 4.69 8.62 15.32
CA LYS A 116 5.80 9.55 15.07
C LYS A 116 6.59 9.20 13.82
N LYS A 117 6.48 7.96 13.34
CA LYS A 117 7.18 7.46 12.16
C LYS A 117 6.25 6.61 11.30
N MET A 118 6.50 6.66 10.00
CA MET A 118 5.84 5.80 9.03
C MET A 118 6.88 5.02 8.25
N SER A 119 6.72 3.72 8.16
CA SER A 119 7.55 2.83 7.36
C SER A 119 6.78 2.30 6.15
N ILE A 120 7.51 1.81 5.17
CA ILE A 120 6.98 1.11 4.00
C ILE A 120 7.95 0.05 3.52
N GLY A 121 7.40 -1.08 3.04
CA GLY A 121 8.13 -2.08 2.27
C GLY A 121 7.85 -1.91 0.77
N ILE A 122 8.89 -1.98 -0.04
CA ILE A 122 8.83 -1.87 -1.50
C ILE A 122 9.51 -3.06 -2.17
N VAL A 123 9.22 -3.28 -3.44
CA VAL A 123 10.07 -4.10 -4.30
C VAL A 123 11.30 -3.26 -4.65
N GLU A 124 12.48 -3.67 -4.16
CA GLU A 124 13.72 -2.89 -4.30
C GLU A 124 14.09 -2.61 -5.76
N GLU A 125 13.77 -3.55 -6.65
CA GLU A 125 14.03 -3.44 -8.09
C GLU A 125 13.11 -2.42 -8.79
N ASN A 126 12.02 -1.99 -8.13
CA ASN A 126 11.15 -0.92 -8.62
C ASN A 126 11.73 0.46 -8.26
N LYS A 127 12.73 0.88 -9.03
CA LYS A 127 13.47 2.13 -8.77
C LYS A 127 12.63 3.39 -8.96
N ILE A 128 11.65 3.36 -9.84
CA ILE A 128 10.71 4.48 -10.06
C ILE A 128 9.88 4.72 -8.81
N LEU A 129 9.34 3.65 -8.21
CA LEU A 129 8.57 3.74 -6.98
C LEU A 129 9.43 4.20 -5.80
N ARG A 130 10.66 3.66 -5.68
CA ARG A 130 11.62 4.09 -4.64
C ARG A 130 11.86 5.59 -4.72
N LYS A 131 12.18 6.10 -5.92
CA LYS A 131 12.40 7.54 -6.10
C LYS A 131 11.15 8.36 -5.75
N TRP A 132 9.97 7.88 -6.10
CA TRP A 132 8.72 8.55 -5.76
C TRP A 132 8.57 8.69 -4.24
N TYR A 133 8.88 7.65 -3.46
CA TYR A 133 8.86 7.73 -2.00
C TYR A 133 9.95 8.65 -1.45
N GLU A 134 11.16 8.63 -2.01
CA GLU A 134 12.24 9.56 -1.65
C GLU A 134 11.81 11.02 -1.88
N ASP A 135 11.19 11.31 -3.01
CA ASP A 135 10.66 12.65 -3.33
C ASP A 135 9.51 13.06 -2.37
N ASN A 136 8.86 12.11 -1.73
CA ASN A 136 7.83 12.33 -0.70
C ASN A 136 8.36 12.20 0.75
N GLY A 137 9.66 12.31 0.94
CA GLY A 137 10.29 12.45 2.26
C GLY A 137 10.67 11.15 2.95
N PHE A 138 10.56 9.99 2.29
CA PHE A 138 11.05 8.73 2.84
C PHE A 138 12.56 8.58 2.62
N ILE A 139 13.21 7.93 3.58
CA ILE A 139 14.63 7.58 3.53
C ILE A 139 14.74 6.06 3.44
N HIS A 140 15.52 5.57 2.51
CA HIS A 140 15.83 4.16 2.38
C HIS A 140 16.72 3.69 3.54
N ILE A 141 16.33 2.62 4.23
CA ILE A 141 16.99 2.17 5.45
C ILE A 141 17.61 0.77 5.35
N GLY A 142 17.31 0.02 4.31
CA GLY A 142 17.88 -1.31 4.13
C GLY A 142 17.08 -2.20 3.20
N THR A 143 17.57 -3.43 3.03
CA THR A 143 16.95 -4.44 2.18
C THR A 143 16.97 -5.79 2.89
N LYS A 144 16.07 -6.69 2.45
CA LYS A 144 16.06 -8.10 2.86
C LYS A 144 15.61 -8.98 1.70
N LYS A 145 16.35 -10.06 1.44
CA LYS A 145 15.98 -11.08 0.48
C LYS A 145 15.32 -12.25 1.22
N PHE A 146 14.10 -12.55 0.83
CA PHE A 146 13.37 -13.74 1.32
C PHE A 146 13.38 -14.83 0.26
N ASP A 147 13.48 -16.08 0.67
CA ASP A 147 13.52 -17.23 -0.26
C ASP A 147 12.22 -17.39 -1.05
N PHE A 148 11.09 -16.96 -0.48
CA PHE A 148 9.77 -17.05 -1.12
C PHE A 148 9.43 -15.92 -2.08
N PHE A 149 10.30 -14.89 -2.22
CA PHE A 149 10.15 -13.82 -3.21
C PHE A 149 11.25 -13.88 -4.26
N PRO A 150 10.91 -13.71 -5.55
CA PRO A 150 11.90 -13.57 -6.64
C PRO A 150 12.57 -12.19 -6.65
N PHE A 151 12.21 -11.29 -5.75
CA PHE A 151 12.72 -9.93 -5.64
C PHE A 151 13.25 -9.65 -4.22
N THR A 152 13.99 -8.56 -4.09
CA THR A 152 14.47 -8.05 -2.80
C THR A 152 13.46 -7.08 -2.21
N CYS A 153 13.14 -7.23 -0.92
CA CYS A 153 12.35 -6.24 -0.20
C CYS A 153 13.22 -5.05 0.21
N GLY A 154 12.81 -3.86 -0.16
CA GLY A 154 13.41 -2.60 0.30
C GLY A 154 12.55 -1.99 1.41
N TYR A 155 13.18 -1.34 2.37
CA TYR A 155 12.51 -0.68 3.49
C TYR A 155 12.86 0.80 3.51
N MET A 156 11.83 1.60 3.73
CA MET A 156 11.97 3.05 3.81
C MET A 156 11.20 3.56 5.03
N LYS A 157 11.65 4.67 5.59
CA LYS A 157 11.01 5.34 6.73
C LYS A 157 10.95 6.85 6.53
N ARG A 158 9.96 7.44 7.18
CA ARG A 158 9.78 8.89 7.28
C ARG A 158 9.32 9.26 8.68
N ASP A 159 9.85 10.38 9.20
CA ASP A 159 9.29 11.06 10.38
C ASP A 159 7.99 11.76 10.01
N LEU A 160 7.04 11.73 10.93
CA LEU A 160 5.72 12.37 10.76
C LEU A 160 5.66 13.75 11.41
#